data_ac077813bd39d52e2af5631d94a34514
#
_entry.id   ac077813bd39d52e2af5631d94a34514
#
_cell.length_a   1.000
_cell.length_b   1.000
_cell.length_c   1.000
_cell.angle_alpha   90.00
_cell.angle_beta   90.00
_cell.angle_gamma   90.00
#
_symmetry.space_group_name_H-M   'P 1'
#
loop_
_entity.id
_entity.type
_entity.pdbx_description
1 polymer ?
#
loop_
_entity_poly.entity_id
_entity_poly.type
_entity_poly.pdbx_seq_one_letter_code
_entity_poly.pdbx_strand_id
1 'polypeptide(L)'
;STWFNDKDLTLTGVYYYPEHWDESQWERDFKQMHDLGFEFTHVAEFAWAQLEPEEGKFDFAWLDKAVALADKYKLKVVMCTSTATPPVWLSRKYPEILIKYEDGTLLDHGARQHASFASPRYRELSYKMIEKLAQHYGNDPRIVGWQLDNEPAVQFDYNQAAEVAFRDFLRNKYHNNIKELNDAWGTAFWSEVYSSFDEITLPKTAQMFMNHHQILDYRRFAARQTNDFLNEQCLLIKKYAHNQWVTTNYIPNYDEGHIGGSPDLDFVSYTR
;
A
#
# COMPACT_ATOMS: atom_id res chain seq x y z
N SER A 1 5.84 -19.27 -14.32
CA SER A 1 4.48 -19.59 -14.77
C SER A 1 3.90 -18.34 -15.43
N THR A 2 3.37 -18.50 -16.59
CA THR A 2 2.60 -17.43 -17.26
C THR A 2 1.20 -17.45 -16.64
N TRP A 3 0.87 -16.42 -15.88
CA TRP A 3 -0.48 -16.24 -15.32
C TRP A 3 -1.56 -16.06 -16.39
N PHE A 4 -1.15 -15.59 -17.56
CA PHE A 4 -2.01 -15.34 -18.71
C PHE A 4 -1.53 -16.18 -19.90
N ASN A 5 -2.45 -16.78 -20.63
CA ASN A 5 -2.19 -17.39 -21.94
C ASN A 5 -2.42 -16.36 -23.05
N ASP A 6 -2.03 -16.70 -24.29
CA ASP A 6 -2.14 -15.77 -25.43
C ASP A 6 -3.58 -15.27 -25.69
N LYS A 7 -4.60 -16.01 -25.24
CA LYS A 7 -6.00 -15.63 -25.40
C LYS A 7 -6.45 -14.61 -24.34
N ASP A 8 -5.72 -14.53 -23.22
CA ASP A 8 -6.04 -13.64 -22.10
C ASP A 8 -5.28 -12.30 -22.16
N LEU A 9 -4.51 -12.04 -23.21
CA LEU A 9 -3.72 -10.81 -23.36
C LEU A 9 -4.54 -9.53 -23.61
N THR A 10 -5.82 -9.68 -23.96
CA THR A 10 -6.72 -8.57 -24.29
C THR A 10 -7.97 -8.54 -23.41
N LEU A 11 -7.88 -9.06 -22.18
CA LEU A 11 -9.00 -9.02 -21.25
C LEU A 11 -9.37 -7.57 -20.93
N THR A 12 -10.67 -7.31 -20.85
CA THR A 12 -11.23 -6.02 -20.46
C THR A 12 -12.06 -6.17 -19.19
N GLY A 13 -11.97 -5.19 -18.29
CA GLY A 13 -12.68 -5.19 -17.03
C GLY A 13 -12.94 -3.80 -16.48
N VAL A 14 -13.64 -3.75 -15.38
CA VAL A 14 -13.97 -2.50 -14.68
C VAL A 14 -13.76 -2.65 -13.17
N TYR A 15 -13.54 -1.52 -12.50
CA TYR A 15 -13.66 -1.44 -11.05
C TYR A 15 -15.13 -1.32 -10.68
N TYR A 16 -15.57 -2.08 -9.70
CA TYR A 16 -16.91 -1.99 -9.16
C TYR A 16 -16.88 -1.88 -7.64
N TYR A 17 -17.68 -1.01 -7.10
CA TYR A 17 -17.75 -0.68 -5.68
C TYR A 17 -19.14 -1.04 -5.16
N PRO A 18 -19.43 -2.33 -4.86
CA PRO A 18 -20.75 -2.76 -4.37
C PRO A 18 -21.20 -1.97 -3.15
N GLU A 19 -20.26 -1.64 -2.27
CA GLU A 19 -20.48 -0.87 -1.04
C GLU A 19 -21.02 0.55 -1.26
N HIS A 20 -20.98 1.07 -2.49
CA HIS A 20 -21.52 2.39 -2.84
C HIS A 20 -22.97 2.34 -3.29
N TRP A 21 -23.51 1.16 -3.56
CA TRP A 21 -24.83 0.98 -4.19
C TRP A 21 -25.74 0.14 -3.33
N ASP A 22 -27.05 0.38 -3.44
CA ASP A 22 -28.05 -0.51 -2.82
C ASP A 22 -27.92 -1.93 -3.39
N GLU A 23 -27.98 -2.95 -2.53
CA GLU A 23 -27.80 -4.36 -2.92
C GLU A 23 -28.76 -4.78 -4.05
N SER A 24 -29.97 -4.19 -4.11
CA SER A 24 -30.95 -4.47 -5.17
C SER A 24 -30.49 -4.09 -6.58
N GLN A 25 -29.46 -3.24 -6.70
CA GLN A 25 -28.91 -2.81 -7.99
C GLN A 25 -27.76 -3.71 -8.47
N TRP A 26 -27.10 -4.45 -7.58
CA TRP A 26 -25.88 -5.18 -7.90
C TRP A 26 -26.07 -6.20 -9.01
N GLU A 27 -27.15 -6.97 -8.99
CA GLU A 27 -27.41 -7.97 -10.01
C GLU A 27 -27.57 -7.36 -11.40
N ARG A 28 -28.28 -6.23 -11.50
CA ARG A 28 -28.39 -5.45 -12.76
C ARG A 28 -27.01 -5.03 -13.25
N ASP A 29 -26.16 -4.53 -12.36
CA ASP A 29 -24.86 -3.97 -12.70
C ASP A 29 -23.89 -5.06 -13.18
N PHE A 30 -23.79 -6.18 -12.48
CA PHE A 30 -23.00 -7.34 -12.93
C PHE A 30 -23.49 -7.91 -14.25
N LYS A 31 -24.83 -7.98 -14.45
CA LYS A 31 -25.41 -8.38 -15.73
C LYS A 31 -25.00 -7.43 -16.86
N GLN A 32 -25.08 -6.12 -16.63
CA GLN A 32 -24.68 -5.13 -17.63
C GLN A 32 -23.17 -5.20 -17.98
N MET A 33 -22.32 -5.43 -17.01
CA MET A 33 -20.88 -5.66 -17.26
C MET A 33 -20.68 -6.85 -18.20
N HIS A 34 -21.34 -7.96 -17.92
CA HIS A 34 -21.27 -9.14 -18.78
C HIS A 34 -21.82 -8.86 -20.20
N ASP A 35 -22.99 -8.22 -20.29
CA ASP A 35 -23.63 -7.92 -21.59
C ASP A 35 -22.79 -6.96 -22.44
N LEU A 36 -21.97 -6.09 -21.82
CA LEU A 36 -21.01 -5.21 -22.48
C LEU A 36 -19.69 -5.91 -22.86
N GLY A 37 -19.51 -7.17 -22.47
CA GLY A 37 -18.34 -7.96 -22.81
C GLY A 37 -17.16 -7.81 -21.86
N PHE A 38 -17.37 -7.24 -20.65
CA PHE A 38 -16.33 -7.28 -19.63
C PHE A 38 -16.13 -8.71 -19.12
N GLU A 39 -14.88 -9.04 -18.80
CA GLU A 39 -14.47 -10.39 -18.44
C GLU A 39 -14.02 -10.47 -16.98
N PHE A 40 -13.67 -9.33 -16.36
CA PHE A 40 -13.29 -9.26 -14.95
C PHE A 40 -13.74 -7.95 -14.30
N THR A 41 -13.76 -7.96 -12.98
CA THR A 41 -14.02 -6.77 -12.17
C THR A 41 -13.10 -6.74 -10.95
N HIS A 42 -12.68 -5.54 -10.52
CA HIS A 42 -12.03 -5.31 -9.25
C HIS A 42 -13.08 -4.99 -8.20
N VAL A 43 -12.91 -5.50 -6.98
CA VAL A 43 -13.78 -5.22 -5.84
C VAL A 43 -12.99 -4.94 -4.57
N ALA A 44 -13.61 -4.29 -3.60
CA ALA A 44 -13.05 -3.99 -2.28
C ALA A 44 -11.85 -3.03 -2.27
N GLU A 45 -11.65 -2.20 -3.30
CA GLU A 45 -10.49 -1.31 -3.38
C GLU A 45 -10.44 -0.28 -2.24
N PHE A 46 -11.60 0.23 -1.82
CA PHE A 46 -11.74 1.27 -0.79
C PHE A 46 -12.70 0.89 0.34
N ALA A 47 -12.83 -0.40 0.62
CA ALA A 47 -13.90 -0.95 1.44
C ALA A 47 -13.48 -1.32 2.88
N TRP A 48 -12.32 -0.87 3.39
CA TRP A 48 -11.85 -1.33 4.72
C TRP A 48 -12.89 -1.10 5.82
N ALA A 49 -13.59 0.06 5.82
CA ALA A 49 -14.62 0.35 6.81
C ALA A 49 -15.82 -0.63 6.77
N GLN A 50 -16.12 -1.22 5.62
CA GLN A 50 -17.14 -2.24 5.45
C GLN A 50 -16.62 -3.65 5.75
N LEU A 51 -15.34 -3.92 5.43
CA LEU A 51 -14.69 -5.19 5.75
C LEU A 51 -14.43 -5.36 7.25
N GLU A 52 -14.13 -4.26 7.94
CA GLU A 52 -13.84 -4.19 9.37
C GLU A 52 -14.49 -2.93 9.98
N PRO A 53 -15.83 -2.94 10.21
CA PRO A 53 -16.56 -1.78 10.73
C PRO A 53 -16.14 -1.34 12.13
N GLU A 54 -15.61 -2.26 12.93
CA GLU A 54 -14.97 -2.02 14.22
C GLU A 54 -13.70 -2.86 14.31
N GLU A 55 -12.70 -2.38 15.02
CA GLU A 55 -11.44 -3.10 15.20
C GLU A 55 -11.63 -4.56 15.60
N GLY A 56 -11.16 -5.46 14.77
CA GLY A 56 -11.21 -6.91 14.97
C GLY A 56 -12.56 -7.55 14.65
N LYS A 57 -13.56 -6.79 14.21
CA LYS A 57 -14.86 -7.30 13.77
C LYS A 57 -14.94 -7.27 12.25
N PHE A 58 -14.76 -8.42 11.63
CA PHE A 58 -14.75 -8.57 10.18
C PHE A 58 -16.11 -9.00 9.67
N ASP A 59 -16.58 -8.37 8.58
CA ASP A 59 -17.81 -8.72 7.87
C ASP A 59 -17.55 -8.84 6.37
N PHE A 60 -17.53 -10.05 5.87
CA PHE A 60 -17.37 -10.36 4.45
C PHE A 60 -18.68 -10.81 3.78
N ALA A 61 -19.79 -10.87 4.51
CA ALA A 61 -21.05 -11.41 3.98
C ALA A 61 -21.59 -10.63 2.77
N TRP A 62 -21.45 -9.31 2.78
CA TRP A 62 -21.82 -8.46 1.65
C TRP A 62 -20.92 -8.70 0.44
N LEU A 63 -19.61 -8.87 0.66
CA LEU A 63 -18.62 -9.11 -0.40
C LEU A 63 -18.79 -10.51 -1.00
N ASP A 64 -19.13 -11.52 -0.19
CA ASP A 64 -19.48 -12.87 -0.65
C ASP A 64 -20.64 -12.85 -1.66
N LYS A 65 -21.66 -12.02 -1.42
CA LYS A 65 -22.78 -11.82 -2.35
C LYS A 65 -22.32 -11.18 -3.66
N ALA A 66 -21.46 -10.15 -3.59
CA ALA A 66 -20.92 -9.48 -4.77
C ALA A 66 -20.07 -10.45 -5.61
N VAL A 67 -19.21 -11.25 -4.98
CA VAL A 67 -18.40 -12.28 -5.62
C VAL A 67 -19.30 -13.36 -6.27
N ALA A 68 -20.37 -13.78 -5.59
CA ALA A 68 -21.31 -14.74 -6.16
C ALA A 68 -22.07 -14.19 -7.37
N LEU A 69 -22.41 -12.91 -7.38
CA LEU A 69 -23.03 -12.26 -8.55
C LEU A 69 -22.04 -12.12 -9.71
N ALA A 70 -20.77 -11.75 -9.44
CA ALA A 70 -19.74 -11.74 -10.47
C ALA A 70 -19.60 -13.12 -11.14
N ASP A 71 -19.53 -14.19 -10.36
CA ASP A 71 -19.45 -15.56 -10.85
C ASP A 71 -20.70 -15.97 -11.66
N LYS A 72 -21.90 -15.64 -11.16
CA LYS A 72 -23.16 -15.86 -11.88
C LYS A 72 -23.14 -15.28 -13.28
N TYR A 73 -22.54 -14.11 -13.45
CA TYR A 73 -22.40 -13.41 -14.72
C TYR A 73 -21.03 -13.65 -15.39
N LYS A 74 -20.29 -14.68 -14.97
CA LYS A 74 -19.01 -15.14 -15.57
C LYS A 74 -17.91 -14.08 -15.58
N LEU A 75 -17.95 -13.14 -14.66
CA LEU A 75 -16.88 -12.19 -14.43
C LEU A 75 -15.85 -12.79 -13.46
N LYS A 76 -14.59 -12.77 -13.83
CA LYS A 76 -13.48 -13.07 -12.92
C LYS A 76 -13.34 -11.91 -11.91
N VAL A 77 -12.95 -12.22 -10.69
CA VAL A 77 -12.80 -11.19 -9.65
C VAL A 77 -11.33 -10.97 -9.31
N VAL A 78 -10.92 -9.71 -9.29
CA VAL A 78 -9.66 -9.24 -8.70
C VAL A 78 -9.99 -8.63 -7.35
N MET A 79 -9.45 -9.21 -6.27
CA MET A 79 -9.64 -8.73 -4.92
C MET A 79 -8.63 -7.62 -4.61
N CYS A 80 -9.09 -6.49 -4.06
CA CYS A 80 -8.19 -5.40 -3.67
C CYS A 80 -7.96 -5.39 -2.16
N THR A 81 -6.74 -5.03 -1.73
CA THR A 81 -6.47 -4.74 -0.32
C THR A 81 -6.77 -3.28 -0.07
N SER A 82 -7.75 -3.00 0.77
CA SER A 82 -8.29 -1.64 0.98
C SER A 82 -7.37 -0.73 1.80
N THR A 83 -6.05 -0.96 1.80
CA THR A 83 -5.11 -0.24 2.68
C THR A 83 -4.98 1.25 2.37
N ALA A 84 -5.24 1.67 1.14
CA ALA A 84 -5.24 3.09 0.80
C ALA A 84 -6.28 3.93 1.56
N THR A 85 -7.33 3.28 2.10
CA THR A 85 -8.45 3.94 2.77
C THR A 85 -8.68 3.38 4.18
N PRO A 86 -7.77 3.61 5.13
CA PRO A 86 -7.99 3.18 6.51
C PRO A 86 -9.27 3.79 7.08
N PRO A 87 -10.05 3.02 7.88
CA PRO A 87 -11.34 3.50 8.38
C PRO A 87 -11.18 4.62 9.42
N VAL A 88 -12.24 5.40 9.62
CA VAL A 88 -12.24 6.53 10.57
C VAL A 88 -11.88 6.07 11.99
N TRP A 89 -12.38 4.92 12.43
CA TRP A 89 -12.09 4.41 13.78
C TRP A 89 -10.58 4.21 13.98
N LEU A 90 -9.84 3.80 12.94
CA LEU A 90 -8.41 3.55 13.01
C LEU A 90 -7.63 4.85 13.22
N SER A 91 -7.86 5.86 12.38
CA SER A 91 -7.18 7.16 12.49
C SER A 91 -7.57 7.95 13.75
N ARG A 92 -8.78 7.75 14.27
CA ARG A 92 -9.22 8.43 15.50
C ARG A 92 -8.72 7.74 16.77
N LYS A 93 -8.63 6.41 16.75
CA LYS A 93 -8.09 5.63 17.86
C LYS A 93 -6.56 5.68 17.95
N TYR A 94 -5.90 5.77 16.80
CA TYR A 94 -4.45 5.73 16.66
C TYR A 94 -3.93 6.91 15.82
N PRO A 95 -4.06 8.16 16.29
CA PRO A 95 -3.68 9.33 15.50
C PRO A 95 -2.18 9.39 15.14
N GLU A 96 -1.34 8.62 15.83
CA GLU A 96 0.08 8.47 15.52
C GLU A 96 0.38 7.79 14.19
N ILE A 97 -0.64 7.17 13.56
CA ILE A 97 -0.49 6.59 12.21
C ILE A 97 -0.49 7.64 11.12
N LEU A 98 -0.97 8.85 11.40
CA LEU A 98 -1.16 9.87 10.38
C LEU A 98 0.18 10.44 9.89
N ILE A 99 0.23 10.70 8.59
CA ILE A 99 1.36 11.38 7.95
C ILE A 99 1.49 12.79 8.50
N LYS A 100 2.71 13.23 8.72
CA LYS A 100 3.04 14.58 9.11
C LYS A 100 3.88 15.24 8.01
N TYR A 101 3.52 16.44 7.62
CA TYR A 101 4.31 17.22 6.68
C TYR A 101 5.55 17.83 7.33
N GLU A 102 6.48 18.31 6.51
CA GLU A 102 7.73 18.93 6.95
C GLU A 102 7.50 20.13 7.87
N ASP A 103 6.47 20.92 7.63
CA ASP A 103 6.07 22.09 8.43
C ASP A 103 5.45 21.72 9.79
N GLY A 104 5.26 20.43 10.05
CA GLY A 104 4.64 19.92 11.26
C GLY A 104 3.13 19.72 11.18
N THR A 105 2.49 20.10 10.08
CA THR A 105 1.06 19.89 9.86
C THR A 105 0.76 18.39 9.78
N LEU A 106 -0.21 17.93 10.58
CA LEU A 106 -0.69 16.57 10.54
C LEU A 106 -1.72 16.42 9.43
N LEU A 107 -1.53 15.42 8.57
CA LEU A 107 -2.51 15.07 7.56
C LEU A 107 -3.69 14.34 8.24
N ASP A 108 -4.80 15.01 8.43
CA ASP A 108 -5.97 14.43 9.08
C ASP A 108 -6.61 13.35 8.21
N HIS A 109 -7.55 12.61 8.81
CA HIS A 109 -8.35 11.63 8.08
C HIS A 109 -8.99 12.26 6.84
N GLY A 110 -8.70 11.70 5.69
CA GLY A 110 -9.18 12.17 4.40
C GLY A 110 -9.75 11.03 3.56
N ALA A 111 -9.79 11.21 2.25
CA ALA A 111 -10.31 10.20 1.36
C ALA A 111 -9.40 8.96 1.32
N ARG A 112 -8.09 9.14 1.12
CA ARG A 112 -7.12 8.03 1.01
C ARG A 112 -5.69 8.49 1.33
N GLN A 113 -4.80 7.52 1.56
CA GLN A 113 -3.34 7.71 1.67
C GLN A 113 -2.90 8.68 2.77
N HIS A 114 -3.65 8.75 3.88
CA HIS A 114 -3.32 9.61 5.02
C HIS A 114 -2.56 8.90 6.13
N ALA A 115 -2.35 7.57 6.01
CA ALA A 115 -1.62 6.78 6.99
C ALA A 115 -0.17 6.51 6.53
N SER A 116 0.73 6.57 7.49
CA SER A 116 2.17 6.39 7.30
C SER A 116 2.56 4.93 7.10
N PHE A 117 3.25 4.63 6.02
CA PHE A 117 3.85 3.30 5.81
C PHE A 117 4.98 2.99 6.80
N ALA A 118 5.54 3.99 7.47
CA ALA A 118 6.52 3.80 8.54
C ALA A 118 5.88 3.46 9.89
N SER A 119 4.56 3.63 10.06
CA SER A 119 3.87 3.35 11.32
C SER A 119 3.74 1.85 11.59
N PRO A 120 4.35 1.32 12.67
CA PRO A 120 4.18 -0.09 13.04
C PRO A 120 2.72 -0.45 13.33
N ARG A 121 1.96 0.46 13.93
CA ARG A 121 0.53 0.24 14.24
C ARG A 121 -0.31 0.14 12.97
N TYR A 122 -0.07 1.01 12.00
CA TYR A 122 -0.78 0.94 10.72
C TYR A 122 -0.47 -0.35 9.97
N ARG A 123 0.80 -0.76 9.92
CA ARG A 123 1.21 -2.05 9.32
C ARG A 123 0.54 -3.23 10.02
N GLU A 124 0.57 -3.28 11.35
CA GLU A 124 -0.06 -4.34 12.14
C GLU A 124 -1.54 -4.53 11.78
N LEU A 125 -2.31 -3.43 11.77
CA LEU A 125 -3.75 -3.48 11.50
C LEU A 125 -4.05 -3.77 10.03
N SER A 126 -3.25 -3.21 9.10
CA SER A 126 -3.33 -3.52 7.67
C SER A 126 -3.12 -5.02 7.42
N TYR A 127 -2.06 -5.59 8.00
CA TYR A 127 -1.75 -7.00 7.78
C TYR A 127 -2.77 -7.93 8.42
N LYS A 128 -3.34 -7.56 9.57
CA LYS A 128 -4.42 -8.31 10.19
C LYS A 128 -5.67 -8.35 9.29
N MET A 129 -6.05 -7.21 8.72
CA MET A 129 -7.17 -7.13 7.78
C MET A 129 -6.91 -7.96 6.53
N ILE A 130 -5.74 -7.79 5.90
CA ILE A 130 -5.33 -8.54 4.71
C ILE A 130 -5.28 -10.04 4.99
N GLU A 131 -4.73 -10.46 6.13
CA GLU A 131 -4.67 -11.87 6.49
C GLU A 131 -6.08 -12.48 6.59
N LYS A 132 -7.02 -11.78 7.22
CA LYS A 132 -8.42 -12.24 7.30
C LYS A 132 -9.05 -12.36 5.92
N LEU A 133 -8.83 -11.37 5.06
CA LEU A 133 -9.33 -11.37 3.69
C LEU A 133 -8.70 -12.54 2.88
N ALA A 134 -7.38 -12.73 2.98
CA ALA A 134 -6.67 -13.80 2.30
C ALA A 134 -7.04 -15.19 2.82
N GLN A 135 -7.29 -15.35 4.12
CA GLN A 135 -7.82 -16.60 4.69
C GLN A 135 -9.19 -16.95 4.11
N HIS A 136 -10.03 -15.95 3.85
CA HIS A 136 -11.37 -16.14 3.33
C HIS A 136 -11.40 -16.41 1.82
N TYR A 137 -10.62 -15.65 1.02
CA TYR A 137 -10.68 -15.69 -0.44
C TYR A 137 -9.47 -16.36 -1.13
N GLY A 138 -8.41 -16.67 -0.42
CA GLY A 138 -7.16 -17.16 -1.02
C GLY A 138 -7.28 -18.51 -1.74
N ASN A 139 -8.27 -19.31 -1.41
CA ASN A 139 -8.57 -20.59 -2.09
C ASN A 139 -9.87 -20.53 -2.92
N ASP A 140 -10.49 -19.37 -3.06
CA ASP A 140 -11.70 -19.22 -3.85
C ASP A 140 -11.37 -19.17 -5.35
N PRO A 141 -11.85 -20.13 -6.16
CA PRO A 141 -11.52 -20.19 -7.59
C PRO A 141 -12.14 -19.05 -8.41
N ARG A 142 -13.06 -18.29 -7.84
CA ARG A 142 -13.67 -17.11 -8.47
C ARG A 142 -12.76 -15.91 -8.45
N ILE A 143 -11.78 -15.89 -7.51
CA ILE A 143 -10.77 -14.84 -7.38
C ILE A 143 -9.55 -15.25 -8.21
N VAL A 144 -9.20 -14.43 -9.20
CA VAL A 144 -8.08 -14.73 -10.10
C VAL A 144 -6.78 -14.03 -9.69
N GLY A 145 -6.88 -12.98 -8.90
CA GLY A 145 -5.72 -12.25 -8.43
C GLY A 145 -6.06 -11.16 -7.42
N TRP A 146 -5.01 -10.48 -6.99
CA TRP A 146 -5.05 -9.45 -5.95
C TRP A 146 -4.38 -8.17 -6.43
N GLN A 147 -5.02 -7.04 -6.16
CA GLN A 147 -4.41 -5.73 -6.27
C GLN A 147 -4.09 -5.20 -4.88
N LEU A 148 -2.82 -4.89 -4.64
CA LEU A 148 -2.37 -4.31 -3.37
C LEU A 148 -2.57 -2.81 -3.37
N ASP A 149 -3.08 -2.26 -2.26
CA ASP A 149 -3.25 -0.83 -2.06
C ASP A 149 -3.99 -0.14 -3.23
N ASN A 150 -3.76 1.14 -3.43
CA ASN A 150 -4.20 1.86 -4.61
C ASN A 150 -3.25 3.00 -4.94
N GLU A 151 -2.67 2.97 -6.12
CA GLU A 151 -1.76 4.00 -6.61
C GLU A 151 -0.68 4.37 -5.58
N PRO A 152 0.03 3.37 -5.00
CA PRO A 152 0.99 3.62 -3.93
C PRO A 152 2.09 4.54 -4.42
N ALA A 153 2.26 5.66 -3.71
CA ALA A 153 3.29 6.65 -3.96
C ALA A 153 4.34 6.62 -2.85
N VAL A 154 5.52 7.17 -3.14
CA VAL A 154 6.52 7.42 -2.10
C VAL A 154 5.97 8.42 -1.10
N GLN A 155 5.96 8.06 0.18
CA GLN A 155 5.53 8.94 1.25
C GLN A 155 6.71 9.68 1.86
N PHE A 156 6.72 11.01 1.73
CA PHE A 156 7.63 11.88 2.48
C PHE A 156 6.95 12.26 3.79
N ASP A 157 7.17 11.46 4.82
CA ASP A 157 6.50 11.56 6.11
C ASP A 157 7.48 12.01 7.19
N TYR A 158 7.08 13.00 7.98
CA TYR A 158 7.85 13.62 9.06
C TYR A 158 7.28 13.31 10.45
N ASN A 159 6.52 12.23 10.59
CA ASN A 159 6.04 11.79 11.88
C ASN A 159 7.16 11.08 12.68
N GLN A 160 6.89 10.81 13.98
CA GLN A 160 7.84 10.17 14.87
C GLN A 160 8.25 8.77 14.41
N ALA A 161 7.31 7.98 13.86
CA ALA A 161 7.60 6.63 13.41
C ALA A 161 8.55 6.65 12.20
N ALA A 162 8.34 7.58 11.25
CA ALA A 162 9.21 7.76 10.10
C ALA A 162 10.64 8.18 10.52
N GLU A 163 10.78 9.06 11.52
CA GLU A 163 12.10 9.45 12.02
C GLU A 163 12.86 8.28 12.65
N VAL A 164 12.19 7.49 13.49
CA VAL A 164 12.79 6.28 14.07
C VAL A 164 13.19 5.29 12.99
N ALA A 165 12.29 5.00 12.06
CA ALA A 165 12.56 4.07 10.96
C ALA A 165 13.70 4.56 10.03
N PHE A 166 13.80 5.88 9.81
CA PHE A 166 14.90 6.45 9.04
C PHE A 166 16.26 6.25 9.72
N ARG A 167 16.33 6.48 11.05
CA ARG A 167 17.56 6.21 11.83
C ARG A 167 17.95 4.75 11.74
N ASP A 168 17.00 3.82 11.81
CA ASP A 168 17.26 2.38 11.68
C ASP A 168 17.71 2.00 10.28
N PHE A 169 17.11 2.61 9.25
CA PHE A 169 17.57 2.48 7.86
C PHE A 169 19.03 2.92 7.72
N LEU A 170 19.42 4.06 8.30
CA LEU A 170 20.79 4.57 8.26
C LEU A 170 21.76 3.67 9.05
N ARG A 171 21.37 3.18 10.24
CA ARG A 171 22.17 2.22 11.00
C ARG A 171 22.46 0.98 10.17
N ASN A 172 21.48 0.43 9.51
CA ASN A 172 21.65 -0.72 8.64
C ASN A 172 22.55 -0.40 7.44
N LYS A 173 22.32 0.72 6.77
CA LYS A 173 23.07 1.13 5.59
C LYS A 173 24.54 1.38 5.87
N TYR A 174 24.86 1.99 7.02
CA TYR A 174 26.21 2.37 7.45
C TYR A 174 26.77 1.44 8.53
N HIS A 175 26.32 0.20 8.59
CA HIS A 175 26.82 -0.87 9.47
C HIS A 175 26.92 -0.46 10.94
N ASN A 176 25.98 0.38 11.41
CA ASN A 176 25.96 0.99 12.74
C ASN A 176 27.26 1.78 13.07
N ASN A 177 27.93 2.30 12.04
CA ASN A 177 29.17 3.08 12.16
C ASN A 177 28.91 4.55 11.80
N ILE A 178 28.78 5.39 12.81
CA ILE A 178 28.50 6.84 12.62
C ILE A 178 29.60 7.56 11.84
N LYS A 179 30.85 7.10 11.97
CA LYS A 179 31.96 7.68 11.20
C LYS A 179 31.78 7.42 9.70
N GLU A 180 31.33 6.23 9.30
CA GLU A 180 31.07 5.89 7.91
C GLU A 180 29.97 6.79 7.32
N LEU A 181 28.90 7.04 8.09
CA LEU A 181 27.86 8.00 7.69
C LEU A 181 28.42 9.40 7.52
N ASN A 182 29.19 9.91 8.52
CA ASN A 182 29.78 11.23 8.47
C ASN A 182 30.71 11.41 7.25
N ASP A 183 31.53 10.41 6.95
CA ASP A 183 32.42 10.42 5.78
C ASP A 183 31.60 10.43 4.48
N ALA A 184 30.56 9.61 4.39
CA ALA A 184 29.69 9.51 3.22
C ALA A 184 28.87 10.78 2.96
N TRP A 185 28.41 11.45 4.03
CA TRP A 185 27.62 12.67 3.91
C TRP A 185 28.48 13.95 3.84
N GLY A 186 29.79 13.84 4.09
CA GLY A 186 30.71 14.99 4.08
C GLY A 186 30.43 15.98 5.20
N THR A 187 30.01 15.50 6.37
CA THR A 187 29.48 16.31 7.47
C THR A 187 30.50 17.22 8.17
N ALA A 188 31.81 17.03 7.90
CA ALA A 188 32.84 17.94 8.41
C ALA A 188 32.69 19.38 7.89
N PHE A 189 32.10 19.53 6.68
CA PHE A 189 31.77 20.85 6.15
C PHE A 189 30.50 21.37 6.79
N TRP A 190 30.44 22.63 7.13
CA TRP A 190 29.35 23.29 7.85
C TRP A 190 29.12 22.81 9.30
N SER A 191 30.11 22.10 9.90
CA SER A 191 30.00 21.58 11.28
C SER A 191 28.78 20.67 11.51
N GLU A 192 28.46 19.80 10.56
CA GLU A 192 27.31 18.89 10.61
C GLU A 192 27.66 17.50 11.18
N VAL A 193 28.85 17.32 11.78
CA VAL A 193 29.31 16.01 12.28
C VAL A 193 28.41 15.48 13.38
N TYR A 194 27.85 14.31 13.14
CA TYR A 194 27.02 13.58 14.13
C TYR A 194 27.92 12.73 15.04
N SER A 195 27.61 12.68 16.33
CA SER A 195 28.26 11.80 17.30
C SER A 195 27.51 10.47 17.46
N SER A 196 26.23 10.45 17.13
CA SER A 196 25.39 9.25 17.15
C SER A 196 24.27 9.32 16.11
N PHE A 197 23.69 8.17 15.74
CA PHE A 197 22.51 8.12 14.87
C PHE A 197 21.26 8.77 15.51
N ASP A 198 21.22 8.88 16.83
CA ASP A 198 20.07 9.45 17.55
C ASP A 198 19.99 10.98 17.39
N GLU A 199 21.07 11.63 17.00
CA GLU A 199 21.08 13.05 16.66
C GLU A 199 20.50 13.36 15.29
N ILE A 200 20.36 12.36 14.43
CA ILE A 200 19.89 12.54 13.05
C ILE A 200 18.38 12.73 13.07
N THR A 201 17.94 13.80 12.43
CA THR A 201 16.52 14.09 12.17
C THR A 201 16.21 13.86 10.70
N LEU A 202 14.92 13.83 10.36
CA LEU A 202 14.49 13.87 8.96
C LEU A 202 14.96 15.18 8.30
N PRO A 203 15.38 15.19 7.04
CA PRO A 203 15.85 16.40 6.37
C PRO A 203 14.72 17.40 6.23
N LYS A 204 14.93 18.61 6.74
CA LYS A 204 14.00 19.73 6.64
C LYS A 204 14.66 20.90 5.91
N THR A 205 13.82 21.73 5.29
CA THR A 205 14.28 22.93 4.61
C THR A 205 15.08 23.80 5.58
N ALA A 206 16.36 23.98 5.27
CA ALA A 206 17.25 24.86 6.01
C ALA A 206 17.25 26.27 5.40
N GLN A 207 17.65 27.26 6.19
CA GLN A 207 17.68 28.65 5.79
C GLN A 207 18.58 28.89 4.55
N MET A 208 19.68 28.16 4.45
CA MET A 208 20.67 28.31 3.37
C MET A 208 20.87 27.03 2.56
N PHE A 209 21.45 26.02 3.15
CA PHE A 209 21.82 24.78 2.48
C PHE A 209 21.36 23.57 3.28
N MET A 210 20.98 22.52 2.55
CA MET A 210 20.66 21.20 3.12
C MET A 210 21.74 20.21 2.69
N ASN A 211 21.99 19.19 3.51
CA ASN A 211 22.88 18.10 3.13
C ASN A 211 22.23 17.23 2.06
N HIS A 212 22.76 17.29 0.83
CA HIS A 212 22.17 16.56 -0.32
C HIS A 212 22.26 15.04 -0.16
N HIS A 213 23.26 14.53 0.57
CA HIS A 213 23.41 13.10 0.82
C HIS A 213 22.33 12.60 1.81
N GLN A 214 22.04 13.41 2.84
CA GLN A 214 20.92 13.14 3.75
C GLN A 214 19.59 13.11 3.00
N ILE A 215 19.33 14.07 2.12
CA ILE A 215 18.11 14.12 1.30
C ILE A 215 18.03 12.88 0.41
N LEU A 216 19.12 12.48 -0.24
CA LEU A 216 19.15 11.30 -1.09
C LEU A 216 18.86 10.01 -0.29
N ASP A 217 19.43 9.90 0.90
CA ASP A 217 19.17 8.74 1.76
C ASP A 217 17.73 8.72 2.28
N TYR A 218 17.15 9.90 2.57
CA TYR A 218 15.75 9.98 2.95
C TYR A 218 14.81 9.58 1.79
N ARG A 219 15.08 9.99 0.57
CA ARG A 219 14.33 9.54 -0.62
C ARG A 219 14.42 8.03 -0.81
N ARG A 220 15.61 7.45 -0.66
CA ARG A 220 15.80 5.99 -0.72
C ARG A 220 15.04 5.27 0.39
N PHE A 221 15.08 5.81 1.59
CA PHE A 221 14.30 5.30 2.72
C PHE A 221 12.80 5.35 2.43
N ALA A 222 12.28 6.49 1.97
CA ALA A 222 10.86 6.66 1.67
C ALA A 222 10.38 5.68 0.58
N ALA A 223 11.16 5.53 -0.50
CA ALA A 223 10.89 4.54 -1.55
C ALA A 223 10.90 3.10 -1.00
N ARG A 224 11.87 2.79 -0.13
CA ARG A 224 11.95 1.47 0.51
C ARG A 224 10.75 1.19 1.41
N GLN A 225 10.28 2.18 2.21
CA GLN A 225 9.10 2.00 3.06
C GLN A 225 7.86 1.62 2.24
N THR A 226 7.65 2.25 1.10
CA THR A 226 6.55 1.92 0.18
C THR A 226 6.71 0.49 -0.37
N ASN A 227 7.89 0.14 -0.85
CA ASN A 227 8.15 -1.18 -1.42
C ASN A 227 8.04 -2.28 -0.36
N ASP A 228 8.58 -2.07 0.85
CA ASP A 228 8.49 -3.04 1.95
C ASP A 228 7.03 -3.26 2.37
N PHE A 229 6.23 -2.19 2.45
CA PHE A 229 4.81 -2.29 2.78
C PHE A 229 4.01 -3.10 1.75
N LEU A 230 4.27 -2.91 0.46
CA LEU A 230 3.64 -3.69 -0.61
C LEU A 230 4.13 -5.15 -0.60
N ASN A 231 5.43 -5.34 -0.42
CA ASN A 231 6.04 -6.65 -0.43
C ASN A 231 5.55 -7.54 0.72
N GLU A 232 5.45 -6.98 1.91
CA GLU A 232 4.90 -7.67 3.09
C GLU A 232 3.44 -8.08 2.88
N GLN A 233 2.62 -7.21 2.25
CA GLN A 233 1.25 -7.57 1.86
C GLN A 233 1.25 -8.73 0.85
N CYS A 234 2.09 -8.66 -0.17
CA CYS A 234 2.21 -9.69 -1.20
C CYS A 234 2.56 -11.04 -0.59
N LEU A 235 3.61 -11.08 0.22
CA LEU A 235 4.06 -12.30 0.91
C LEU A 235 2.98 -12.87 1.83
N LEU A 236 2.24 -12.01 2.52
CA LEU A 236 1.15 -12.41 3.39
C LEU A 236 0.00 -13.06 2.60
N ILE A 237 -0.41 -12.47 1.48
CA ILE A 237 -1.44 -13.03 0.61
C ILE A 237 -0.99 -14.38 0.04
N LYS A 238 0.24 -14.49 -0.44
CA LYS A 238 0.80 -15.71 -1.01
C LYS A 238 0.87 -16.90 -0.04
N LYS A 239 0.78 -16.68 1.28
CA LYS A 239 0.62 -17.77 2.26
C LYS A 239 -0.70 -18.51 2.12
N TYR A 240 -1.74 -17.88 1.59
CA TYR A 240 -3.08 -18.42 1.49
C TYR A 240 -3.56 -18.58 0.04
N ALA A 241 -3.06 -17.76 -0.86
CA ALA A 241 -3.49 -17.63 -2.26
C ALA A 241 -2.43 -18.21 -3.21
N HIS A 242 -2.39 -19.54 -3.34
CA HIS A 242 -1.34 -20.22 -4.12
C HIS A 242 -1.58 -20.21 -5.64
N ASN A 243 -2.82 -20.01 -6.08
CA ASN A 243 -3.23 -20.04 -7.48
C ASN A 243 -3.78 -18.69 -7.98
N GLN A 244 -3.49 -17.62 -7.26
CA GLN A 244 -3.95 -16.25 -7.56
C GLN A 244 -2.71 -15.36 -7.67
N TRP A 245 -2.65 -14.55 -8.72
CA TRP A 245 -1.55 -13.60 -8.89
C TRP A 245 -1.72 -12.36 -8.00
N VAL A 246 -0.62 -11.64 -7.77
CA VAL A 246 -0.60 -10.42 -6.97
C VAL A 246 0.10 -9.30 -7.73
N THR A 247 -0.53 -8.15 -7.82
CA THR A 247 0.00 -6.94 -8.43
C THR A 247 -0.40 -5.68 -7.64
N THR A 248 0.01 -4.50 -8.09
CA THR A 248 -0.48 -3.20 -7.65
C THR A 248 -0.58 -2.26 -8.85
N ASN A 249 -1.44 -1.25 -8.76
CA ASN A 249 -1.64 -0.24 -9.82
C ASN A 249 -0.78 0.99 -9.57
N TYR A 250 0.47 0.99 -10.01
CA TYR A 250 1.36 2.16 -9.90
C TYR A 250 0.87 3.35 -10.73
N ILE A 251 1.28 4.57 -10.32
CA ILE A 251 1.12 5.78 -11.14
C ILE A 251 2.41 6.01 -11.92
N PRO A 252 2.38 6.16 -13.26
CA PRO A 252 3.58 6.22 -14.10
C PRO A 252 4.57 7.33 -13.80
N ASN A 253 4.14 8.43 -13.20
CA ASN A 253 4.98 9.62 -12.99
C ASN A 253 5.61 9.71 -11.59
N TYR A 254 5.51 8.68 -10.77
CA TYR A 254 6.11 8.61 -9.43
C TYR A 254 7.30 7.64 -9.42
N ASP A 255 8.31 7.95 -10.24
CA ASP A 255 9.43 7.04 -10.52
C ASP A 255 10.28 6.69 -9.31
N GLU A 256 10.36 7.55 -8.31
CA GLU A 256 11.24 7.34 -7.15
C GLU A 256 10.83 6.12 -6.31
N GLY A 257 9.55 5.81 -6.23
CA GLY A 257 9.02 4.65 -5.50
C GLY A 257 9.23 3.33 -6.21
N HIS A 258 9.42 3.36 -7.51
CA HIS A 258 9.57 2.16 -8.32
C HIS A 258 11.00 1.67 -8.44
N ILE A 259 11.99 2.47 -7.99
CA ILE A 259 13.39 2.08 -7.99
C ILE A 259 13.61 0.93 -7.01
N GLY A 260 13.85 -0.24 -7.56
CA GLY A 260 13.99 -1.47 -6.79
C GLY A 260 12.71 -2.29 -6.60
N GLY A 261 11.53 -1.73 -6.91
CA GLY A 261 10.22 -2.39 -6.98
C GLY A 261 9.86 -3.27 -5.78
N SER A 262 8.73 -3.94 -5.89
CA SER A 262 8.38 -5.07 -5.03
C SER A 262 8.72 -6.37 -5.79
N PRO A 263 9.81 -7.09 -5.42
CA PRO A 263 10.27 -8.25 -6.17
C PRO A 263 9.32 -9.44 -6.11
N ASP A 264 8.37 -9.44 -5.17
CA ASP A 264 7.43 -10.54 -4.96
C ASP A 264 6.11 -10.37 -5.74
N LEU A 265 5.87 -9.21 -6.38
CA LEU A 265 4.75 -9.04 -7.31
C LEU A 265 4.91 -9.95 -8.53
N ASP A 266 3.81 -10.55 -8.99
CA ASP A 266 3.83 -11.44 -10.16
C ASP A 266 3.98 -10.68 -11.47
N PHE A 267 3.49 -9.44 -11.52
CA PHE A 267 3.68 -8.51 -12.63
C PHE A 267 3.42 -7.06 -12.16
N VAL A 268 3.78 -6.12 -13.00
CA VAL A 268 3.58 -4.68 -12.76
C VAL A 268 2.37 -4.20 -13.55
N SER A 269 1.48 -3.46 -12.92
CA SER A 269 0.38 -2.75 -13.57
C SER A 269 0.41 -1.26 -13.27
N TYR A 270 -0.22 -0.47 -14.11
CA TYR A 270 -0.23 0.98 -14.02
C TYR A 270 -1.63 1.55 -14.23
N THR A 271 -1.97 2.56 -13.45
CA THR A 271 -3.10 3.45 -13.70
C THR A 271 -2.69 4.54 -14.69
N ARG A 272 -3.57 4.86 -15.66
CA ARG A 272 -3.38 5.95 -16.62
C ARG A 272 -4.51 6.97 -16.52
#